data_047992a8b8431c898fa2407fd18ec70a
#
_entry.id   047992a8b8431c898fa2407fd18ec70a
#
_cell.length_a   1.000
_cell.length_b   1.000
_cell.length_c   1.000
_cell.angle_alpha   90.00
_cell.angle_beta   90.00
_cell.angle_gamma   90.00
#
_symmetry.space_group_name_H-M   'P 1'
#
loop_
_entity.id
_entity.type
_entity.pdbx_description
1 polymer ?
#
loop_
_entity_poly.entity_id
_entity_poly.type
_entity_poly.pdbx_seq_one_letter_code
_entity_poly.pdbx_strand_id
1 'polypeptide(L)'
;YNGKKYTDRITVDLLFTHDHSKNRYIVVLEESQDRLFVKEAKTAFLSGAVWHIQTCDTNKEEASIKQDRCGQAWYVGPLLEQFEIYHFHDTGDKSPMKDFAPLHDNVRLKRDGSNIAPYLYLLKQKYLKHYLRIEKMVASVSPFFDSFVLEPNRLNPNTIRLEWKQKDVPDMTFNAYQLSDGSLRFICLAALLMQPEPPQTI
;
A
#
# COMPACT_ATOMS: atom_id res chain seq x y z
N TYR A 1 -8.30 -24.75 -11.60
CA TYR A 1 -8.92 -24.52 -12.91
C TYR A 1 -9.30 -25.87 -13.53
N ASN A 2 -10.47 -26.38 -13.16
CA ASN A 2 -10.93 -27.71 -13.62
C ASN A 2 -11.64 -27.65 -15.00
N GLY A 3 -11.11 -26.92 -15.96
CA GLY A 3 -11.70 -26.82 -17.31
C GLY A 3 -13.00 -25.99 -17.39
N LYS A 4 -13.53 -25.48 -16.29
CA LYS A 4 -14.63 -24.51 -16.27
C LYS A 4 -14.08 -23.10 -16.46
N LYS A 5 -14.71 -22.33 -17.32
CA LYS A 5 -14.34 -20.91 -17.56
C LYS A 5 -14.69 -19.97 -16.41
N TYR A 6 -15.46 -20.42 -15.42
CA TYR A 6 -15.99 -19.62 -14.34
C TYR A 6 -15.79 -20.32 -13.00
N THR A 7 -15.52 -19.54 -11.98
CA THR A 7 -15.54 -19.94 -10.58
C THR A 7 -16.76 -19.28 -9.94
N ASP A 8 -17.70 -20.07 -9.52
CA ASP A 8 -18.96 -19.61 -8.89
C ASP A 8 -18.73 -19.14 -7.45
N ARG A 9 -17.57 -19.45 -6.86
CA ARG A 9 -17.27 -19.13 -5.46
C ARG A 9 -15.81 -18.80 -5.24
N ILE A 10 -15.54 -17.75 -4.45
CA ILE A 10 -14.22 -17.38 -3.98
C ILE A 10 -14.24 -17.45 -2.45
N THR A 11 -13.31 -18.20 -1.87
CA THR A 11 -13.14 -18.23 -0.40
C THR A 11 -11.83 -17.53 -0.05
N VAL A 12 -11.93 -16.53 0.82
CA VAL A 12 -10.79 -15.85 1.44
C VAL A 12 -10.75 -16.25 2.89
N ASP A 13 -9.62 -16.73 3.36
CA ASP A 13 -9.41 -17.24 4.71
C ASP A 13 -8.14 -16.61 5.28
N LEU A 14 -8.30 -15.70 6.23
CA LEU A 14 -7.25 -14.91 6.84
C LEU A 14 -7.01 -15.38 8.27
N LEU A 15 -5.78 -15.75 8.57
CA LEU A 15 -5.34 -16.13 9.91
C LEU A 15 -4.47 -15.00 10.49
N PHE A 16 -4.90 -14.42 11.59
CA PHE A 16 -4.17 -13.42 12.36
C PHE A 16 -3.56 -14.09 13.59
N THR A 17 -2.25 -13.97 13.72
CA THR A 17 -1.52 -14.50 14.87
C THR A 17 -0.86 -13.35 15.62
N HIS A 18 -1.19 -13.18 16.89
CA HIS A 18 -0.59 -12.19 17.77
C HIS A 18 -0.26 -12.84 19.11
N ASP A 19 1.01 -12.88 19.46
CA ASP A 19 1.52 -13.57 20.65
C ASP A 19 1.00 -15.02 20.72
N HIS A 20 0.14 -15.32 21.70
CA HIS A 20 -0.47 -16.63 21.91
C HIS A 20 -1.91 -16.72 21.36
N SER A 21 -2.44 -15.65 20.80
CA SER A 21 -3.81 -15.62 20.28
C SER A 21 -3.82 -15.85 18.77
N LYS A 22 -4.82 -16.61 18.31
CA LYS A 22 -5.08 -16.82 16.88
C LYS A 22 -6.53 -16.49 16.60
N ASN A 23 -6.74 -15.54 15.69
CA ASN A 23 -8.04 -15.15 15.20
C ASN A 23 -8.12 -15.42 13.71
N ARG A 24 -9.31 -15.69 13.19
CA ARG A 24 -9.54 -16.05 11.80
C ARG A 24 -10.73 -15.30 11.27
N TYR A 25 -10.62 -14.83 10.03
CA TYR A 25 -11.72 -14.28 9.26
C TYR A 25 -11.86 -15.04 7.96
N ILE A 26 -13.05 -15.60 7.74
CA ILE A 26 -13.36 -16.39 6.56
C ILE A 26 -14.50 -15.71 5.84
N VAL A 27 -14.33 -15.36 4.57
CA VAL A 27 -15.40 -14.83 3.74
C VAL A 27 -15.53 -15.67 2.48
N VAL A 28 -16.76 -16.01 2.16
CA VAL A 28 -17.14 -16.73 0.95
C VAL A 28 -17.93 -15.76 0.08
N LEU A 29 -17.40 -15.49 -1.11
CA LEU A 29 -18.07 -14.69 -2.12
C LEU A 29 -18.65 -15.60 -3.20
N GLU A 30 -19.85 -15.29 -3.63
CA GLU A 30 -20.53 -15.93 -4.77
C GLU A 30 -20.88 -14.88 -5.81
N GLU A 31 -20.90 -15.29 -7.07
CA GLU A 31 -21.38 -14.46 -8.17
C GLU A 31 -22.89 -14.68 -8.37
N SER A 32 -23.63 -13.58 -8.51
CA SER A 32 -25.02 -13.58 -8.94
C SER A 32 -25.30 -12.32 -9.75
N GLN A 33 -25.88 -12.48 -10.94
CA GLN A 33 -26.25 -11.38 -11.82
C GLN A 33 -25.09 -10.41 -12.13
N ASP A 34 -23.93 -10.97 -12.47
CA ASP A 34 -22.67 -10.24 -12.76
C ASP A 34 -22.15 -9.40 -11.58
N ARG A 35 -22.57 -9.71 -10.35
CA ARG A 35 -22.09 -9.07 -9.12
C ARG A 35 -21.60 -10.11 -8.12
N LEU A 36 -20.55 -9.75 -7.39
CA LEU A 36 -20.10 -10.53 -6.24
C LEU A 36 -20.90 -10.10 -5.00
N PHE A 37 -21.34 -11.07 -4.23
CA PHE A 37 -21.97 -10.85 -2.94
C PHE A 37 -21.37 -11.76 -1.88
N VAL A 38 -21.49 -11.37 -0.63
CA VAL A 38 -21.02 -12.15 0.52
C VAL A 38 -22.02 -13.26 0.79
N LYS A 39 -21.67 -14.49 0.40
CA LYS A 39 -22.47 -15.68 0.71
C LYS A 39 -22.48 -15.96 2.20
N GLU A 40 -21.29 -15.90 2.80
CA GLU A 40 -21.09 -16.14 4.21
C GLU A 40 -19.82 -15.42 4.69
N ALA A 41 -19.86 -14.80 5.87
CA ALA A 41 -18.68 -14.31 6.57
C ALA A 41 -18.67 -14.84 8.01
N LYS A 42 -17.51 -15.33 8.44
CA LYS A 42 -17.29 -15.93 9.75
C LYS A 42 -16.08 -15.33 10.43
N THR A 43 -16.17 -15.19 11.73
CA THR A 43 -15.02 -14.97 12.60
C THR A 43 -14.76 -16.21 13.45
N ALA A 44 -13.51 -16.46 13.79
CA ALA A 44 -13.14 -17.55 14.67
C ALA A 44 -11.96 -17.21 15.55
N PHE A 45 -11.84 -17.87 16.72
CA PHE A 45 -10.67 -17.80 17.58
C PHE A 45 -10.29 -19.19 18.06
N LEU A 46 -9.00 -19.36 18.32
CA LEU A 46 -8.46 -20.61 18.84
C LEU A 46 -8.35 -20.53 20.38
N SER A 47 -9.02 -21.45 21.07
CA SER A 47 -8.88 -21.65 22.53
C SER A 47 -8.37 -23.06 22.81
N GLY A 48 -7.14 -23.15 23.32
CA GLY A 48 -6.45 -24.44 23.39
C GLY A 48 -6.24 -25.04 21.99
N ALA A 49 -6.86 -26.19 21.72
CA ALA A 49 -6.81 -26.87 20.43
C ALA A 49 -8.13 -26.75 19.63
N VAL A 50 -9.11 -25.97 20.10
CA VAL A 50 -10.46 -25.90 19.52
C VAL A 50 -10.70 -24.52 18.90
N TRP A 51 -11.21 -24.51 17.66
CA TRP A 51 -11.68 -23.31 17.00
C TRP A 51 -13.15 -23.03 17.37
N HIS A 52 -13.39 -21.85 17.92
CA HIS A 52 -14.72 -21.32 18.16
C HIS A 52 -15.10 -20.41 16.99
N ILE A 53 -16.10 -20.83 16.22
CA ILE A 53 -16.48 -20.16 14.96
C ILE A 53 -17.84 -19.51 15.16
N GLN A 54 -17.99 -18.28 14.68
CA GLN A 54 -19.23 -17.54 14.67
C GLN A 54 -19.49 -16.97 13.26
N THR A 55 -20.70 -17.22 12.74
CA THR A 55 -21.15 -16.60 11.48
C THR A 55 -21.63 -15.18 11.77
N CYS A 56 -21.11 -14.21 11.02
CA CYS A 56 -21.45 -12.81 11.15
C CYS A 56 -22.42 -12.37 10.06
N ASP A 57 -22.21 -12.82 8.84
CA ASP A 57 -23.04 -12.44 7.68
C ASP A 57 -23.43 -13.66 6.86
N THR A 58 -24.63 -13.56 6.26
CA THR A 58 -25.13 -14.55 5.29
C THR A 58 -25.95 -13.84 4.22
N ASN A 59 -25.61 -14.08 2.94
CA ASN A 59 -26.30 -13.53 1.76
C ASN A 59 -26.46 -11.99 1.81
N LYS A 60 -25.35 -11.26 1.97
CA LYS A 60 -25.31 -9.79 1.97
C LYS A 60 -24.52 -9.26 0.76
N GLU A 61 -24.84 -8.05 0.32
CA GLU A 61 -24.06 -7.38 -0.72
C GLU A 61 -22.64 -7.03 -0.23
N GLU A 62 -22.52 -6.63 1.05
CA GLU A 62 -21.23 -6.31 1.69
C GLU A 62 -21.12 -6.98 3.06
N ALA A 63 -19.90 -7.31 3.46
CA ALA A 63 -19.61 -7.82 4.78
C ALA A 63 -19.76 -6.71 5.83
N SER A 64 -20.52 -6.99 6.88
CA SER A 64 -20.81 -6.03 7.96
C SER A 64 -19.71 -5.92 9.02
N ILE A 65 -18.59 -6.60 8.86
CA ILE A 65 -17.53 -6.69 9.88
C ILE A 65 -17.01 -5.33 10.38
N LYS A 66 -17.12 -4.28 9.56
CA LYS A 66 -16.74 -2.92 9.95
C LYS A 66 -17.81 -2.22 10.78
N GLN A 67 -19.06 -2.56 10.58
CA GLN A 67 -20.22 -1.90 11.18
C GLN A 67 -20.76 -2.69 12.37
N ASP A 68 -20.90 -4.00 12.19
CA ASP A 68 -21.49 -4.93 13.15
C ASP A 68 -20.40 -5.85 13.69
N ARG A 69 -19.83 -5.50 14.82
CA ARG A 69 -18.72 -6.24 15.44
C ARG A 69 -19.24 -7.46 16.19
N CYS A 70 -19.74 -8.44 15.43
CA CYS A 70 -20.18 -9.70 16.00
C CYS A 70 -18.98 -10.57 16.41
N GLY A 71 -19.06 -11.24 17.54
CA GLY A 71 -18.08 -12.19 18.01
C GLY A 71 -16.65 -11.65 18.03
N GLN A 72 -15.74 -12.31 17.31
CA GLN A 72 -14.33 -11.92 17.21
C GLN A 72 -14.06 -10.73 16.26
N ALA A 73 -15.10 -10.14 15.66
CA ALA A 73 -14.96 -8.96 14.81
C ALA A 73 -14.35 -7.75 15.55
N TRP A 74 -14.50 -7.67 16.87
CA TRP A 74 -13.82 -6.68 17.70
C TRP A 74 -12.29 -6.75 17.61
N TYR A 75 -11.73 -7.95 17.41
CA TYR A 75 -10.29 -8.17 17.29
C TYR A 75 -9.84 -8.18 15.83
N VAL A 76 -10.62 -8.74 14.94
CA VAL A 76 -10.29 -8.90 13.52
C VAL A 76 -10.56 -7.63 12.73
N GLY A 77 -11.62 -6.88 13.03
CA GLY A 77 -12.01 -5.65 12.35
C GLY A 77 -10.89 -4.61 12.28
N PRO A 78 -10.27 -4.21 13.41
CA PRO A 78 -9.14 -3.28 13.41
C PRO A 78 -7.93 -3.77 12.60
N LEU A 79 -7.69 -5.09 12.53
CA LEU A 79 -6.62 -5.66 11.72
C LEU A 79 -6.93 -5.54 10.22
N LEU A 80 -8.18 -5.78 9.83
CA LEU A 80 -8.64 -5.60 8.45
C LEU A 80 -8.66 -4.12 8.02
N GLU A 81 -8.91 -3.20 8.96
CA GLU A 81 -8.86 -1.76 8.70
C GLU A 81 -7.44 -1.27 8.38
N GLN A 82 -6.42 -2.01 8.82
CA GLN A 82 -5.02 -1.72 8.54
C GLN A 82 -4.56 -2.22 7.16
N PHE A 83 -5.39 -2.97 6.43
CA PHE A 83 -5.08 -3.41 5.08
C PHE A 83 -5.17 -2.24 4.12
N GLU A 84 -4.05 -1.93 3.52
CA GLU A 84 -3.95 -0.86 2.55
C GLU A 84 -3.59 -1.44 1.17
N ILE A 85 -4.33 -1.03 0.16
CA ILE A 85 -4.06 -1.40 -1.24
C ILE A 85 -3.40 -0.22 -1.91
N TYR A 86 -2.18 -0.43 -2.40
CA TYR A 86 -1.40 0.58 -3.12
C TYR A 86 -1.43 0.30 -4.62
N HIS A 87 -1.65 1.34 -5.40
CA HIS A 87 -1.75 1.29 -6.85
C HIS A 87 -0.77 2.27 -7.51
N PHE A 88 0.49 1.85 -7.67
CA PHE A 88 1.52 2.64 -8.36
C PHE A 88 1.55 2.36 -9.86
N HIS A 89 0.39 2.08 -10.48
CA HIS A 89 0.33 1.68 -11.89
C HIS A 89 0.22 2.85 -12.85
N ASP A 90 -0.32 3.98 -12.42
CA ASP A 90 -0.41 5.18 -13.24
C ASP A 90 0.94 5.88 -13.29
N THR A 91 1.72 5.54 -14.30
CA THR A 91 3.03 6.13 -14.59
C THR A 91 3.05 6.91 -15.91
N GLY A 92 1.88 7.16 -16.50
CA GLY A 92 1.73 7.93 -17.72
C GLY A 92 2.14 9.40 -17.56
N ASP A 93 2.07 10.17 -18.65
CA ASP A 93 2.48 11.58 -18.64
C ASP A 93 1.63 12.48 -17.72
N LYS A 94 0.40 12.05 -17.41
CA LYS A 94 -0.51 12.75 -16.49
C LYS A 94 -0.50 12.15 -15.08
N SER A 95 0.45 11.27 -14.80
CA SER A 95 0.56 10.66 -13.48
C SER A 95 0.81 11.71 -12.39
N PRO A 96 0.03 11.71 -11.31
CA PRO A 96 0.24 12.62 -10.20
C PRO A 96 1.57 12.41 -9.49
N MET A 97 2.22 11.24 -9.64
CA MET A 97 3.57 10.99 -9.12
C MET A 97 4.65 11.85 -9.79
N LYS A 98 4.39 12.35 -11.01
CA LYS A 98 5.34 13.16 -11.80
C LYS A 98 5.15 14.66 -11.59
N ASP A 99 4.02 15.06 -11.03
CA ASP A 99 3.63 16.46 -10.89
C ASP A 99 4.08 17.07 -9.57
N PHE A 100 3.84 18.37 -9.42
CA PHE A 100 4.05 19.06 -8.15
C PHE A 100 3.00 18.64 -7.13
N ALA A 101 3.44 18.28 -5.94
CA ALA A 101 2.57 17.98 -4.81
C ALA A 101 2.75 19.01 -3.68
N PRO A 102 1.72 19.27 -2.86
CA PRO A 102 1.83 20.15 -1.70
C PRO A 102 2.88 19.62 -0.72
N LEU A 103 3.80 20.49 -0.29
CA LEU A 103 4.91 20.10 0.60
C LEU A 103 4.44 19.53 1.94
N HIS A 104 3.30 20.00 2.44
CA HIS A 104 2.71 19.53 3.71
C HIS A 104 2.01 18.17 3.60
N ASP A 105 1.78 17.66 2.39
CA ASP A 105 1.15 16.36 2.14
C ASP A 105 2.19 15.23 2.24
N ASN A 106 2.75 15.05 3.42
CA ASN A 106 3.94 14.22 3.64
C ASN A 106 3.84 13.25 4.84
N VAL A 107 2.71 13.22 5.54
CA VAL A 107 2.56 12.41 6.77
C VAL A 107 2.59 10.91 6.47
N ARG A 108 1.94 10.49 5.39
CA ARG A 108 1.89 9.09 4.91
C ARG A 108 2.04 9.07 3.41
N LEU A 109 2.66 8.02 2.89
CA LEU A 109 2.66 7.76 1.46
C LEU A 109 1.23 7.44 0.99
N LYS A 110 0.75 8.18 -0.01
CA LYS A 110 -0.57 7.93 -0.60
C LYS A 110 -0.59 6.64 -1.40
N ARG A 111 -1.76 6.05 -1.50
CA ARG A 111 -1.98 4.77 -2.19
C ARG A 111 -1.65 4.81 -3.69
N ASP A 112 -1.76 5.96 -4.31
CA ASP A 112 -1.43 6.22 -5.71
C ASP A 112 0.00 6.77 -5.91
N GLY A 113 0.76 7.00 -4.85
CA GLY A 113 2.09 7.58 -4.90
C GLY A 113 2.14 9.07 -5.23
N SER A 114 1.00 9.76 -5.34
CA SER A 114 0.92 11.17 -5.77
C SER A 114 1.74 12.14 -4.91
N ASN A 115 2.05 11.75 -3.68
CA ASN A 115 2.85 12.55 -2.76
C ASN A 115 4.26 11.98 -2.51
N ILE A 116 4.80 11.21 -3.45
CA ILE A 116 6.12 10.58 -3.26
C ILE A 116 7.24 11.60 -2.99
N ALA A 117 7.23 12.75 -3.65
CA ALA A 117 8.24 13.79 -3.45
C ALA A 117 8.19 14.43 -2.05
N PRO A 118 7.05 14.97 -1.56
CA PRO A 118 6.97 15.51 -0.20
C PRO A 118 7.17 14.44 0.86
N TYR A 119 6.79 13.18 0.60
CA TYR A 119 7.03 12.09 1.53
C TYR A 119 8.52 11.76 1.67
N LEU A 120 9.27 11.62 0.57
CA LEU A 120 10.72 11.45 0.60
C LEU A 120 11.43 12.65 1.24
N TYR A 121 10.93 13.87 1.01
CA TYR A 121 11.42 15.07 1.68
C TYR A 121 11.30 14.97 3.21
N LEU A 122 10.14 14.56 3.72
CA LEU A 122 9.95 14.32 5.16
C LEU A 122 10.93 13.26 5.68
N LEU A 123 11.08 12.13 4.97
CA LEU A 123 12.01 11.09 5.37
C LEU A 123 13.45 11.59 5.43
N LYS A 124 13.87 12.42 4.47
CA LYS A 124 15.19 13.05 4.46
C LYS A 124 15.41 13.94 5.68
N GLN A 125 14.39 14.71 6.09
CA GLN A 125 14.48 15.64 7.21
C GLN A 125 14.40 14.98 8.59
N LYS A 126 13.53 13.97 8.75
CA LYS A 126 13.23 13.37 10.06
C LYS A 126 13.72 11.95 10.24
N TYR A 127 13.87 11.21 9.14
CA TYR A 127 14.16 9.77 9.15
C TYR A 127 15.32 9.43 8.20
N LEU A 128 16.43 10.16 8.31
CA LEU A 128 17.56 10.11 7.39
C LEU A 128 18.06 8.68 7.13
N LYS A 129 18.09 7.82 8.15
CA LYS A 129 18.52 6.42 8.00
C LYS A 129 17.63 5.64 7.01
N HIS A 130 16.31 5.84 7.06
CA HIS A 130 15.34 5.20 6.15
C HIS A 130 15.47 5.80 4.74
N TYR A 131 15.57 7.12 4.64
CA TYR A 131 15.81 7.81 3.38
C TYR A 131 17.05 7.29 2.65
N LEU A 132 18.20 7.21 3.31
CA LEU A 132 19.44 6.71 2.72
C LEU A 132 19.36 5.23 2.30
N ARG A 133 18.58 4.42 3.01
CA ARG A 133 18.30 3.03 2.61
C ARG A 133 17.49 2.97 1.32
N ILE A 134 16.48 3.86 1.18
CA ILE A 134 15.68 3.97 -0.04
C ILE A 134 16.56 4.39 -1.21
N GLU A 135 17.38 5.44 -1.07
CA GLU A 135 18.33 5.87 -2.13
C GLU A 135 19.26 4.74 -2.55
N LYS A 136 19.84 4.04 -1.58
CA LYS A 136 20.74 2.92 -1.86
C LYS A 136 20.02 1.79 -2.61
N MET A 137 18.77 1.51 -2.25
CA MET A 137 17.96 0.48 -2.92
C MET A 137 17.63 0.90 -4.35
N VAL A 138 17.26 2.16 -4.59
CA VAL A 138 17.01 2.70 -5.93
C VAL A 138 18.27 2.64 -6.78
N ALA A 139 19.42 3.05 -6.24
CA ALA A 139 20.72 2.97 -6.92
C ALA A 139 21.14 1.54 -7.28
N SER A 140 20.71 0.53 -6.51
CA SER A 140 21.03 -0.89 -6.80
C SER A 140 20.27 -1.43 -8.02
N VAL A 141 19.08 -0.90 -8.31
CA VAL A 141 18.23 -1.30 -9.44
C VAL A 141 18.41 -0.39 -10.66
N SER A 142 18.75 0.89 -10.40
CA SER A 142 19.01 1.90 -11.42
C SER A 142 20.46 2.40 -11.29
N PRO A 143 21.45 1.74 -11.92
CA PRO A 143 22.86 2.04 -11.71
C PRO A 143 23.29 3.47 -12.06
N PHE A 144 22.55 4.12 -12.96
CA PHE A 144 22.75 5.52 -13.35
C PHE A 144 22.25 6.51 -12.29
N PHE A 145 21.35 6.10 -11.40
CA PHE A 145 20.81 6.97 -10.34
C PHE A 145 21.91 7.32 -9.32
N ASP A 146 22.02 8.61 -8.97
CA ASP A 146 22.92 9.10 -7.94
C ASP A 146 22.14 9.41 -6.66
N SER A 147 21.25 10.40 -6.70
CA SER A 147 20.53 10.90 -5.52
C SER A 147 19.24 11.62 -5.91
N PHE A 148 18.32 11.73 -4.95
CA PHE A 148 17.15 12.58 -5.11
C PHE A 148 17.49 14.04 -4.84
N VAL A 149 16.91 14.94 -5.64
CA VAL A 149 16.89 16.39 -5.41
C VAL A 149 15.51 16.75 -4.89
N LEU A 150 15.44 16.96 -3.56
CA LEU A 150 14.19 17.22 -2.86
C LEU A 150 14.22 18.65 -2.32
N GLU A 151 14.00 19.59 -3.23
CA GLU A 151 13.97 21.02 -2.92
C GLU A 151 12.58 21.58 -3.23
N PRO A 152 12.00 22.40 -2.32
CA PRO A 152 10.77 23.10 -2.63
C PRO A 152 10.91 23.97 -3.89
N ASN A 153 9.83 24.11 -4.64
CA ASN A 153 9.82 24.91 -5.84
C ASN A 153 10.16 26.38 -5.52
N ARG A 154 11.13 26.95 -6.21
CA ARG A 154 11.61 28.33 -5.98
C ARG A 154 10.52 29.40 -6.16
N LEU A 155 9.57 29.17 -7.08
CA LEU A 155 8.48 30.09 -7.34
C LEU A 155 7.24 29.83 -6.46
N ASN A 156 7.09 28.61 -5.95
CA ASN A 156 6.02 28.24 -5.03
C ASN A 156 6.56 27.30 -3.95
N PRO A 157 7.15 27.85 -2.87
CA PRO A 157 7.79 27.07 -1.81
C PRO A 157 6.89 26.07 -1.08
N ASN A 158 5.57 26.17 -1.27
CA ASN A 158 4.61 25.23 -0.71
C ASN A 158 4.43 23.96 -1.54
N THR A 159 5.15 23.82 -2.63
CA THR A 159 5.09 22.65 -3.53
C THR A 159 6.47 22.06 -3.77
N ILE A 160 6.48 20.77 -4.06
CA ILE A 160 7.69 20.00 -4.39
C ILE A 160 7.33 18.94 -5.44
N ARG A 161 8.26 18.60 -6.31
CA ARG A 161 8.14 17.44 -7.21
C ARG A 161 9.35 16.53 -7.08
N LEU A 162 9.24 15.31 -7.60
CA LEU A 162 10.33 14.37 -7.60
C LEU A 162 11.37 14.76 -8.66
N GLU A 163 12.56 15.10 -8.19
CA GLU A 163 13.74 15.37 -9.02
C GLU A 163 14.90 14.49 -8.56
N TRP A 164 15.84 14.22 -9.46
CA TRP A 164 16.95 13.32 -9.22
C TRP A 164 18.18 13.69 -10.03
N LYS A 165 19.35 13.18 -9.62
CA LYS A 165 20.63 13.33 -10.32
C LYS A 165 21.11 12.00 -10.85
N GLN A 166 21.87 12.09 -11.96
CA GLN A 166 22.54 10.97 -12.58
C GLN A 166 24.05 11.06 -12.31
N LYS A 167 24.71 9.91 -12.06
CA LYS A 167 26.15 9.85 -11.73
C LYS A 167 27.04 10.44 -12.81
N ASP A 168 26.73 10.17 -14.06
CA ASP A 168 27.57 10.58 -15.20
C ASP A 168 27.36 12.05 -15.61
N VAL A 169 26.33 12.71 -15.07
CA VAL A 169 25.96 14.10 -15.41
C VAL A 169 25.55 14.85 -14.13
N PRO A 170 26.49 15.07 -13.19
CA PRO A 170 26.18 15.59 -11.85
C PRO A 170 25.60 17.01 -11.83
N ASP A 171 25.90 17.80 -12.87
CA ASP A 171 25.43 19.20 -12.97
C ASP A 171 24.00 19.32 -13.48
N MET A 172 23.41 18.23 -13.99
CA MET A 172 22.02 18.21 -14.47
C MET A 172 21.10 17.61 -13.43
N THR A 173 19.95 18.25 -13.26
CA THR A 173 18.82 17.72 -12.49
C THR A 173 17.73 17.26 -13.45
N PHE A 174 17.30 16.03 -13.25
CA PHE A 174 16.21 15.40 -14.00
C PHE A 174 14.95 15.38 -13.14
N ASN A 175 13.79 15.39 -13.77
CA ASN A 175 12.53 15.25 -13.07
C ASN A 175 11.92 13.86 -13.31
N ALA A 176 10.78 13.57 -12.65
CA ALA A 176 10.14 12.26 -12.70
C ALA A 176 9.65 11.85 -14.12
N TYR A 177 9.45 12.79 -15.04
CA TYR A 177 9.09 12.48 -16.44
C TYR A 177 10.21 11.75 -17.19
N GLN A 178 11.44 11.87 -16.72
CA GLN A 178 12.63 11.26 -17.33
C GLN A 178 13.00 9.91 -16.67
N LEU A 179 12.22 9.47 -15.70
CA LEU A 179 12.29 8.11 -15.16
C LEU A 179 11.51 7.14 -16.04
N SER A 180 12.00 5.91 -16.15
CA SER A 180 11.16 4.83 -16.69
C SER A 180 10.00 4.53 -15.74
N ASP A 181 8.91 4.00 -16.29
CA ASP A 181 7.74 3.58 -15.50
C ASP A 181 8.13 2.58 -14.40
N GLY A 182 9.01 1.65 -14.73
CA GLY A 182 9.53 0.68 -13.77
C GLY A 182 10.33 1.33 -12.64
N SER A 183 11.19 2.33 -12.95
CA SER A 183 11.96 3.06 -11.94
C SER A 183 11.04 3.85 -11.02
N LEU A 184 10.04 4.53 -11.55
CA LEU A 184 9.09 5.31 -10.75
C LEU A 184 8.28 4.42 -9.79
N ARG A 185 7.75 3.30 -10.28
CA ARG A 185 7.06 2.29 -9.46
C ARG A 185 7.97 1.74 -8.38
N PHE A 186 9.22 1.43 -8.74
CA PHE A 186 10.19 0.90 -7.80
C PHE A 186 10.52 1.88 -6.68
N ILE A 187 10.65 3.19 -6.98
CA ILE A 187 10.86 4.25 -5.98
C ILE A 187 9.71 4.26 -4.97
N CYS A 188 8.45 4.21 -5.46
CA CYS A 188 7.27 4.17 -4.58
C CYS A 188 7.23 2.90 -3.72
N LEU A 189 7.56 1.74 -4.28
CA LEU A 189 7.63 0.47 -3.54
C LEU A 189 8.76 0.48 -2.50
N ALA A 190 9.92 0.99 -2.85
CA ALA A 190 11.04 1.13 -1.92
C ALA A 190 10.68 2.08 -0.75
N ALA A 191 10.03 3.21 -1.04
CA ALA A 191 9.55 4.13 -0.03
C ALA A 191 8.50 3.47 0.90
N LEU A 192 7.56 2.73 0.33
CA LEU A 192 6.52 2.01 1.07
C LEU A 192 7.09 0.94 2.01
N LEU A 193 8.03 0.13 1.52
CA LEU A 193 8.55 -1.02 2.29
C LEU A 193 9.65 -0.64 3.28
N MET A 194 10.34 0.48 3.07
CA MET A 194 11.49 0.91 3.88
C MET A 194 11.19 2.13 4.77
N GLN A 195 9.94 2.58 4.82
CA GLN A 195 9.52 3.65 5.72
C GLN A 195 9.67 3.24 7.20
N PRO A 196 9.67 4.19 8.16
CA PRO A 196 9.82 3.90 9.58
C PRO A 196 8.74 2.97 10.14
N GLU A 197 7.51 3.15 9.70
CA GLU A 197 6.34 2.38 10.12
C GLU A 197 5.61 1.86 8.87
N PRO A 198 6.11 0.76 8.26
CA PRO A 198 5.45 0.18 7.11
C PRO A 198 4.08 -0.40 7.51
N PRO A 199 3.07 -0.35 6.64
CA PRO A 199 1.80 -1.01 6.91
C PRO A 199 2.01 -2.50 7.13
N GLN A 200 1.26 -3.07 8.07
CA GLN A 200 1.41 -4.49 8.44
C GLN A 200 0.96 -5.42 7.31
N THR A 201 0.10 -4.94 6.42
CA THR A 201 -0.41 -5.69 5.27
C THR A 201 -0.58 -4.74 4.08
N ILE A 202 -0.05 -5.16 2.94
CA ILE A 202 -0.06 -4.43 1.67
C ILE A 202 -0.76 -5.28 0.62
#